data_f3ae617d7acdb397700bc2cd827f118c
#
_entry.id   f3ae617d7acdb397700bc2cd827f118c
#
_cell.length_a   1.000
_cell.length_b   1.000
_cell.length_c   1.000
_cell.angle_alpha   90.00
_cell.angle_beta   90.00
_cell.angle_gamma   90.00
#
_symmetry.space_group_name_H-M   'P 1'
#
loop_
_entity.id
_entity.type
_entity.pdbx_description
1 polymer ?
#
loop_
_entity_poly.entity_id
_entity_poly.type
_entity_poly.pdbx_seq_one_letter_code
_entity_poly.pdbx_strand_id
1 'polypeptide(L)'
;MASLSLKHIFKVYDGGVKAVNDFCMDIDDKEFIVFVGPSGCGKSTTLRMIAGLEEITAGELRIDNEIVNDYEPKDRNIAMVFQNYALYPHMSVYENMAFSLRTAHMPNDEIHDKVMEAAQILGITEYLNRKPKALSGGQR
;
A
#
# COMPACT_ATOMS: atom_id res chain seq x y z
N MET A 1 6.82 12.75 -6.91
CA MET A 1 5.76 12.03 -6.17
C MET A 1 4.43 12.62 -6.64
N ALA A 2 3.29 12.10 -6.20
CA ALA A 2 1.99 12.52 -6.68
C ALA A 2 1.28 13.41 -5.65
N SER A 3 0.42 14.31 -6.09
CA SER A 3 -0.56 15.00 -5.23
C SER A 3 -1.79 14.12 -5.02
N LEU A 4 -2.52 14.35 -3.93
CA LEU A 4 -3.73 13.60 -3.61
C LEU A 4 -4.84 14.56 -3.21
N SER A 5 -6.04 14.38 -3.76
CA SER A 5 -7.22 15.17 -3.40
C SER A 5 -8.39 14.24 -3.09
N LEU A 6 -8.94 14.40 -1.90
CA LEU A 6 -10.15 13.72 -1.43
C LEU A 6 -11.25 14.76 -1.27
N LYS A 7 -12.35 14.61 -1.98
CA LYS A 7 -13.47 15.57 -1.95
C LYS A 7 -14.76 14.85 -1.58
N HIS A 8 -15.31 15.22 -0.43
CA HIS A 8 -16.57 14.70 0.06
C HIS A 8 -16.64 13.17 0.07
N ILE A 9 -15.57 12.52 0.60
CA ILE A 9 -15.46 11.07 0.63
C ILE A 9 -16.39 10.50 1.70
N PHE A 10 -17.19 9.52 1.29
CA PHE A 10 -18.04 8.72 2.15
C PHE A 10 -17.71 7.24 2.00
N LYS A 11 -17.71 6.53 3.11
CA LYS A 11 -17.74 5.07 3.14
C LYS A 11 -18.84 4.60 4.06
N VAL A 12 -19.81 3.91 3.49
CA VAL A 12 -20.91 3.26 4.20
C VAL A 12 -20.85 1.78 3.87
N TYR A 13 -20.70 0.95 4.89
CA TYR A 13 -20.73 -0.51 4.77
C TYR A 13 -22.18 -1.03 4.75
N ASP A 14 -22.32 -2.28 4.32
CA ASP A 14 -23.60 -3.01 4.43
C ASP A 14 -24.13 -2.94 5.87
N GLY A 15 -25.43 -2.68 6.01
CA GLY A 15 -26.04 -2.41 7.33
C GLY A 15 -25.98 -0.95 7.77
N GLY A 16 -25.53 -0.02 6.93
CA GLY A 16 -25.60 1.43 7.18
C GLY A 16 -24.50 1.99 8.09
N VAL A 17 -23.46 1.21 8.38
CA VAL A 17 -22.35 1.67 9.22
C VAL A 17 -21.50 2.67 8.44
N LYS A 18 -21.50 3.93 8.85
CA LYS A 18 -20.69 5.00 8.27
C LYS A 18 -19.27 4.94 8.86
N ALA A 19 -18.30 4.47 8.08
CA ALA A 19 -16.90 4.41 8.49
C ALA A 19 -16.13 5.71 8.17
N VAL A 20 -16.52 6.39 7.09
CA VAL A 20 -16.00 7.71 6.71
C VAL A 20 -17.19 8.57 6.30
N ASN A 21 -17.22 9.80 6.76
CA ASN A 21 -18.36 10.71 6.57
C ASN A 21 -17.87 12.10 6.19
N ASP A 22 -18.12 12.49 4.94
CA ASP A 22 -17.79 13.80 4.37
C ASP A 22 -16.32 14.21 4.58
N PHE A 23 -15.39 13.30 4.27
CA PHE A 23 -13.99 13.56 4.47
C PHE A 23 -13.39 14.29 3.27
N CYS A 24 -12.77 15.46 3.54
CA CYS A 24 -12.07 16.25 2.55
C CYS A 24 -10.61 16.46 2.98
N MET A 25 -9.68 16.31 2.05
CA MET A 25 -8.27 16.59 2.28
C MET A 25 -7.54 16.76 0.95
N ASP A 26 -6.69 17.76 0.85
CA ASP A 26 -5.73 17.92 -0.23
C ASP A 26 -4.32 17.74 0.33
N ILE A 27 -3.49 17.00 -0.41
CA ILE A 27 -2.10 16.70 -0.08
C ILE A 27 -1.25 17.07 -1.29
N ASP A 28 -0.30 17.96 -1.08
CA ASP A 28 0.63 18.36 -2.13
C ASP A 28 1.74 17.31 -2.34
N ASP A 29 2.40 17.40 -3.49
CA ASP A 29 3.55 16.54 -3.78
C ASP A 29 4.63 16.68 -2.67
N LYS A 30 5.16 15.54 -2.22
CA LYS A 30 6.20 15.41 -1.17
C LYS A 30 5.77 15.75 0.25
N GLU A 31 4.49 15.96 0.51
CA GLU A 31 4.00 16.06 1.89
C GLU A 31 4.06 14.74 2.64
N PHE A 32 4.35 14.82 3.93
CA PHE A 32 4.26 13.70 4.88
C PHE A 32 3.05 13.88 5.77
N ILE A 33 2.06 13.02 5.61
CA ILE A 33 0.77 13.08 6.33
C ILE A 33 0.65 11.95 7.35
N VAL A 34 0.16 12.29 8.53
CA VAL A 34 -0.12 11.32 9.60
C VAL A 34 -1.58 11.41 10.02
N PHE A 35 -2.33 10.31 9.89
CA PHE A 35 -3.67 10.20 10.44
C PHE A 35 -3.64 9.82 11.91
N VAL A 36 -4.14 10.70 12.77
CA VAL A 36 -4.24 10.48 14.21
C VAL A 36 -5.71 10.41 14.62
N GLY A 37 -6.04 9.52 15.55
CA GLY A 37 -7.40 9.38 16.07
C GLY A 37 -7.62 8.03 16.76
N PRO A 38 -8.75 7.86 17.48
CA PRO A 38 -9.07 6.63 18.19
C PRO A 38 -9.26 5.43 17.25
N SER A 39 -9.28 4.23 17.82
CA SER A 39 -9.60 3.01 17.05
C SER A 39 -11.02 3.13 16.48
N GLY A 40 -11.20 2.71 15.21
CA GLY A 40 -12.50 2.74 14.53
C GLY A 40 -12.91 4.07 13.91
N CYS A 41 -12.11 5.15 14.00
CA CYS A 41 -12.46 6.45 13.39
C CYS A 41 -12.20 6.55 11.87
N GLY A 42 -12.01 5.45 11.16
CA GLY A 42 -11.95 5.45 9.69
C GLY A 42 -10.54 5.58 9.08
N LYS A 43 -9.46 5.74 9.86
CA LYS A 43 -8.08 5.93 9.32
C LYS A 43 -7.66 4.84 8.33
N SER A 44 -7.75 3.58 8.74
CA SER A 44 -7.38 2.45 7.90
C SER A 44 -8.31 2.29 6.70
N THR A 45 -9.61 2.61 6.88
CA THR A 45 -10.60 2.62 5.79
C THR A 45 -10.23 3.67 4.74
N THR A 46 -9.87 4.88 5.17
CA THR A 46 -9.45 5.96 4.26
C THR A 46 -8.18 5.57 3.50
N LEU A 47 -7.16 5.03 4.18
CA LEU A 47 -5.94 4.54 3.51
C LEU A 47 -6.25 3.41 2.51
N ARG A 48 -7.16 2.50 2.84
CA ARG A 48 -7.57 1.43 1.92
C ARG A 48 -8.35 1.95 0.73
N MET A 49 -9.19 2.98 0.89
CA MET A 49 -9.87 3.65 -0.23
C MET A 49 -8.87 4.34 -1.15
N ILE A 50 -7.87 5.03 -0.61
CA ILE A 50 -6.78 5.63 -1.40
C ILE A 50 -6.05 4.55 -2.19
N ALA A 51 -5.80 3.40 -1.56
CA ALA A 51 -5.11 2.27 -2.20
C ALA A 51 -5.97 1.47 -3.20
N GLY A 52 -7.28 1.76 -3.32
CA GLY A 52 -8.20 0.98 -4.15
C GLY A 52 -8.56 -0.40 -3.59
N LEU A 53 -8.23 -0.65 -2.32
CA LEU A 53 -8.54 -1.89 -1.60
C LEU A 53 -9.90 -1.85 -0.90
N GLU A 54 -10.57 -0.72 -0.99
CA GLU A 54 -11.90 -0.47 -0.45
C GLU A 54 -12.62 0.52 -1.37
N GLU A 55 -13.85 0.22 -1.74
CA GLU A 55 -14.65 1.08 -2.60
C GLU A 55 -15.11 2.34 -1.88
N ILE A 56 -15.11 3.46 -2.58
CA ILE A 56 -15.67 4.73 -2.14
C ILE A 56 -17.18 4.72 -2.40
N THR A 57 -17.99 4.95 -1.37
CA THR A 57 -19.46 4.98 -1.53
C THR A 57 -19.93 6.24 -2.26
N ALA A 58 -19.32 7.39 -1.95
CA ALA A 58 -19.56 8.67 -2.64
C ALA A 58 -18.37 9.60 -2.43
N GLY A 59 -18.26 10.60 -3.30
CA GLY A 59 -17.16 11.56 -3.32
C GLY A 59 -16.16 11.29 -4.44
N GLU A 60 -15.11 12.08 -4.49
CA GLU A 60 -14.12 12.04 -5.55
C GLU A 60 -12.71 11.92 -4.97
N LEU A 61 -11.97 10.91 -5.42
CA LEU A 61 -10.56 10.72 -5.12
C LEU A 61 -9.74 10.99 -6.39
N ARG A 62 -8.75 11.88 -6.27
CA ARG A 62 -7.78 12.15 -7.33
C ARG A 62 -6.38 11.82 -6.88
N ILE A 63 -5.61 11.23 -7.78
CA ILE A 63 -4.15 11.13 -7.71
C ILE A 63 -3.62 11.99 -8.86
N ASP A 64 -2.82 13.00 -8.55
CA ASP A 64 -2.50 14.10 -9.45
C ASP A 64 -3.81 14.75 -9.99
N ASN A 65 -4.00 14.79 -11.27
CA ASN A 65 -5.20 15.37 -11.89
C ASN A 65 -6.24 14.30 -12.31
N GLU A 66 -5.98 13.02 -12.07
CA GLU A 66 -6.83 11.93 -12.53
C GLU A 66 -7.77 11.44 -11.42
N ILE A 67 -9.07 11.28 -11.74
CA ILE A 67 -10.04 10.63 -10.86
C ILE A 67 -9.75 9.14 -10.89
N VAL A 68 -9.50 8.55 -9.72
CA VAL A 68 -9.08 7.14 -9.59
C VAL A 68 -10.09 6.27 -8.84
N ASN A 69 -11.31 6.74 -8.65
CA ASN A 69 -12.34 6.00 -7.92
C ASN A 69 -12.49 4.55 -8.43
N ASP A 70 -12.54 4.38 -9.75
CA ASP A 70 -12.78 3.10 -10.42
C ASP A 70 -11.48 2.37 -10.83
N TYR A 71 -10.30 2.94 -10.50
CA TYR A 71 -9.02 2.31 -10.83
C TYR A 71 -8.74 1.15 -9.88
N GLU A 72 -8.30 0.03 -10.44
CA GLU A 72 -7.79 -1.08 -9.62
C GLU A 72 -6.50 -0.66 -8.87
N PRO A 73 -6.18 -1.31 -7.73
CA PRO A 73 -4.98 -0.97 -6.95
C PRO A 73 -3.67 -0.96 -7.76
N LYS A 74 -3.54 -1.89 -8.70
CA LYS A 74 -2.34 -2.00 -9.57
C LYS A 74 -2.15 -0.81 -10.51
N ASP A 75 -3.25 -0.11 -10.87
CA ASP A 75 -3.25 0.98 -11.85
C ASP A 75 -3.10 2.36 -11.18
N ARG A 76 -3.10 2.42 -9.83
CA ARG A 76 -2.94 3.67 -9.07
C ARG A 76 -1.49 4.10 -8.84
N ASN A 77 -0.52 3.29 -9.25
CA ASN A 77 0.92 3.55 -9.09
C ASN A 77 1.32 3.95 -7.66
N ILE A 78 0.77 3.28 -6.66
CA ILE A 78 1.04 3.49 -5.24
C ILE A 78 1.56 2.22 -4.59
N ALA A 79 2.19 2.35 -3.43
CA ALA A 79 2.58 1.23 -2.60
C ALA A 79 1.95 1.34 -1.21
N MET A 80 1.57 0.23 -0.61
CA MET A 80 1.01 0.18 0.73
C MET A 80 1.73 -0.86 1.57
N VAL A 81 2.09 -0.48 2.80
CA VAL A 81 2.61 -1.40 3.81
C VAL A 81 1.47 -1.75 4.77
N PHE A 82 1.17 -3.04 4.88
CA PHE A 82 0.11 -3.52 5.76
C PHE A 82 0.62 -3.75 7.18
N GLN A 83 -0.27 -3.59 8.16
CA GLN A 83 0.05 -3.80 9.57
C GLN A 83 0.52 -5.24 9.88
N ASN A 84 0.07 -6.22 9.11
CA ASN A 84 0.47 -7.63 9.21
C ASN A 84 1.57 -8.01 8.20
N TYR A 85 2.27 -7.02 7.65
CA TYR A 85 3.36 -7.13 6.65
C TYR A 85 2.95 -7.74 5.29
N ALA A 86 1.83 -8.45 5.20
CA ALA A 86 1.31 -9.12 3.98
C ALA A 86 2.34 -10.01 3.24
N LEU A 87 3.29 -10.58 3.97
CA LEU A 87 4.30 -11.47 3.39
C LEU A 87 3.67 -12.81 3.00
N TYR A 88 4.07 -13.34 1.87
CA TYR A 88 3.71 -14.70 1.43
C TYR A 88 4.51 -15.73 2.25
N PRO A 89 3.89 -16.48 3.17
CA PRO A 89 4.62 -17.29 4.15
C PRO A 89 5.30 -18.52 3.55
N HIS A 90 4.90 -18.94 2.36
CA HIS A 90 5.47 -20.06 1.62
C HIS A 90 6.68 -19.68 0.77
N MET A 91 6.84 -18.40 0.46
CA MET A 91 7.95 -17.83 -0.30
C MET A 91 9.12 -17.46 0.61
N SER A 92 10.35 -17.51 0.07
CA SER A 92 11.54 -16.95 0.73
C SER A 92 11.48 -15.41 0.79
N VAL A 93 12.38 -14.78 1.54
CA VAL A 93 12.54 -13.31 1.54
C VAL A 93 12.83 -12.81 0.11
N TYR A 94 13.75 -13.45 -0.59
CA TYR A 94 14.06 -13.13 -1.97
C TYR A 94 12.82 -13.18 -2.88
N GLU A 95 12.05 -14.26 -2.79
CA GLU A 95 10.84 -14.42 -3.60
C GLU A 95 9.75 -13.40 -3.27
N ASN A 96 9.59 -13.03 -2.00
CA ASN A 96 8.69 -11.96 -1.58
C ASN A 96 9.10 -10.61 -2.18
N MET A 97 10.40 -10.26 -2.13
CA MET A 97 10.94 -9.03 -2.71
C MET A 97 10.81 -9.01 -4.25
N ALA A 98 11.03 -10.15 -4.89
CA ALA A 98 10.96 -10.29 -6.35
C ALA A 98 9.54 -10.35 -6.90
N PHE A 99 8.52 -10.55 -6.06
CA PHE A 99 7.16 -10.88 -6.50
C PHE A 99 6.56 -9.82 -7.43
N SER A 100 6.57 -8.57 -7.03
CA SER A 100 6.01 -7.46 -7.83
C SER A 100 6.77 -7.27 -9.15
N LEU A 101 8.09 -7.42 -9.13
CA LEU A 101 8.94 -7.29 -10.32
C LEU A 101 8.67 -8.41 -11.33
N ARG A 102 8.44 -9.65 -10.84
CA ARG A 102 8.01 -10.77 -11.69
C ARG A 102 6.63 -10.56 -12.29
N THR A 103 5.70 -10.02 -11.50
CA THR A 103 4.34 -9.69 -11.98
C THR A 103 4.40 -8.60 -13.06
N ALA A 104 5.35 -7.69 -12.97
CA ALA A 104 5.62 -6.68 -13.99
C ALA A 104 6.42 -7.21 -15.20
N HIS A 105 6.66 -8.54 -15.28
CA HIS A 105 7.41 -9.20 -16.37
C HIS A 105 8.84 -8.68 -16.58
N MET A 106 9.48 -8.22 -15.49
CA MET A 106 10.87 -7.76 -15.54
C MET A 106 11.82 -8.95 -15.81
N PRO A 107 12.92 -8.77 -16.56
CA PRO A 107 13.97 -9.79 -16.76
C PRO A 107 14.57 -10.27 -15.44
N ASN A 108 14.92 -11.57 -15.35
CA ASN A 108 15.38 -12.17 -14.10
C ASN A 108 16.72 -11.62 -13.58
N ASP A 109 17.61 -11.21 -14.46
CA ASP A 109 18.86 -10.54 -14.13
C ASP A 109 18.63 -9.17 -13.48
N GLU A 110 17.75 -8.36 -14.05
CA GLU A 110 17.35 -7.08 -13.47
C GLU A 110 16.62 -7.25 -12.11
N ILE A 111 15.79 -8.28 -11.98
CA ILE A 111 15.13 -8.61 -10.70
C ILE A 111 16.19 -8.93 -9.65
N HIS A 112 17.18 -9.75 -10.02
CA HIS A 112 18.26 -10.12 -9.10
C HIS A 112 19.02 -8.91 -8.60
N ASP A 113 19.43 -8.03 -9.48
CA ASP A 113 20.19 -6.82 -9.15
C ASP A 113 19.39 -5.91 -8.22
N LYS A 114 18.12 -5.65 -8.53
CA LYS A 114 17.25 -4.81 -7.69
C LYS A 114 16.99 -5.41 -6.31
N VAL A 115 16.76 -6.72 -6.23
CA VAL A 115 16.57 -7.40 -4.94
C VAL A 115 17.85 -7.37 -4.12
N MET A 116 19.01 -7.58 -4.72
CA MET A 116 20.30 -7.54 -4.03
C MET A 116 20.63 -6.14 -3.53
N GLU A 117 20.40 -5.12 -4.34
CA GLU A 117 20.58 -3.72 -3.95
C GLU A 117 19.71 -3.37 -2.75
N ALA A 118 18.40 -3.66 -2.80
CA ALA A 118 17.48 -3.41 -1.71
C ALA A 118 17.85 -4.20 -0.44
N ALA A 119 18.26 -5.45 -0.59
CA ALA A 119 18.68 -6.30 0.53
C ALA A 119 19.96 -5.77 1.21
N GLN A 120 20.89 -5.20 0.45
CA GLN A 120 22.09 -4.55 0.98
C GLN A 120 21.75 -3.29 1.77
N ILE A 121 20.87 -2.42 1.22
CA ILE A 121 20.41 -1.20 1.89
C ILE A 121 19.74 -1.54 3.23
N LEU A 122 18.93 -2.61 3.26
CA LEU A 122 18.21 -3.05 4.46
C LEU A 122 19.06 -3.92 5.42
N GLY A 123 20.27 -4.34 5.02
CA GLY A 123 21.12 -5.22 5.83
C GLY A 123 20.54 -6.62 6.02
N ILE A 124 19.78 -7.16 5.04
CA ILE A 124 19.09 -8.46 5.12
C ILE A 124 19.58 -9.51 4.14
N THR A 125 20.72 -9.29 3.52
CA THR A 125 21.29 -10.16 2.48
C THR A 125 21.43 -11.62 2.95
N GLU A 126 21.82 -11.83 4.21
CA GLU A 126 21.97 -13.18 4.81
C GLU A 126 20.61 -13.88 5.04
N TYR A 127 19.49 -13.17 4.95
CA TYR A 127 18.15 -13.71 5.21
C TYR A 127 17.39 -14.03 3.93
N LEU A 128 17.89 -13.68 2.75
CA LEU A 128 17.20 -13.80 1.47
C LEU A 128 16.64 -15.21 1.19
N ASN A 129 17.35 -16.24 1.63
CA ASN A 129 16.93 -17.65 1.45
C ASN A 129 16.00 -18.15 2.55
N ARG A 130 15.77 -17.36 3.61
CA ARG A 130 14.88 -17.76 4.71
C ARG A 130 13.42 -17.51 4.37
N LYS A 131 12.53 -18.27 5.00
CA LYS A 131 11.08 -17.98 4.95
C LYS A 131 10.70 -17.01 6.08
N PRO A 132 9.61 -16.23 5.92
CA PRO A 132 9.15 -15.28 6.94
C PRO A 132 9.03 -15.86 8.35
N LYS A 133 8.67 -17.14 8.49
CA LYS A 133 8.58 -17.82 9.80
C LYS A 133 9.92 -17.92 10.54
N ALA A 134 11.03 -17.90 9.82
CA ALA A 134 12.38 -17.98 10.38
C ALA A 134 12.97 -16.61 10.71
N LEU A 135 12.19 -15.54 10.65
CA LEU A 135 12.57 -14.17 10.97
C LEU A 135 11.93 -13.70 12.25
N SER A 136 12.64 -12.88 13.03
CA SER A 136 12.07 -12.14 14.15
C SER A 136 11.12 -11.04 13.67
N GLY A 137 10.30 -10.48 14.58
CA GLY A 137 9.37 -9.39 14.24
C GLY A 137 10.06 -8.16 13.61
N GLY A 138 11.25 -7.81 14.10
CA GLY A 138 12.03 -6.69 13.56
C GLY A 138 12.77 -6.99 12.26
N GLN A 139 12.88 -8.28 11.87
CA GLN A 139 13.49 -8.71 10.60
C GLN A 139 12.45 -8.88 9.47
N ARG A 140 11.16 -8.79 9.78
CA ARG A 140 10.04 -8.84 8.83
C ARG A 140 9.68 -7.46 8.35
#